data_a4e81cd1799b6e25adced5a26ed97aac
#
_entry.id   a4e81cd1799b6e25adced5a26ed97aac
#
_cell.length_a   1.000
_cell.length_b   1.000
_cell.length_c   1.000
_cell.angle_alpha   90.00
_cell.angle_beta   90.00
_cell.angle_gamma   90.00
#
_symmetry.space_group_name_H-M   'P 1'
#
loop_
_entity.id
_entity.type
_entity.pdbx_description
1 polymer ?
#
loop_
_entity_poly.entity_id
_entity_poly.type
_entity_poly.pdbx_seq_one_letter_code
_entity_poly.pdbx_strand_id
1 'polypeptide(L)'
;MRWFVSLLLLLTGAVSAAAPQTQTFADDLGRTVTVPLHPQRIVSMHDLDITIPLIELGAPPIASHGRTRPDGSHYLRSSAQLTGVDFDNSDIRFIGTADIDLEAVAAARPDLIITEPSRHVSVEQLEKIAPTVSIDHLQGSAPEIYRKLAQLTGTQPRLAILERRYQEQIKQLKAMVNPSQYSVSVIQANNGKVTVHHSYHALGRVLRDAGFRFPPLIERIPDGQRIDVSAEQLPELD
;
A
#
# COMPACT_ATOMS: atom_id res chain seq x y z
N MET A 1 -2.40 -2.31 78.01
CA MET A 1 -2.12 -1.49 76.84
C MET A 1 -1.45 -2.41 75.80
N ARG A 2 -2.21 -2.95 74.83
CA ARG A 2 -1.69 -3.90 73.79
C ARG A 2 -1.62 -3.16 72.48
N TRP A 3 -0.40 -2.97 71.95
CA TRP A 3 -0.16 -2.34 70.66
C TRP A 3 -0.27 -3.41 69.58
N PHE A 4 -1.23 -3.24 68.66
CA PHE A 4 -1.31 -4.02 67.39
C PHE A 4 -0.49 -3.28 66.33
N VAL A 5 0.63 -3.86 65.91
CA VAL A 5 1.38 -3.41 64.74
C VAL A 5 0.76 -4.16 63.53
N SER A 6 0.01 -3.42 62.69
CA SER A 6 -0.47 -3.92 61.43
C SER A 6 0.64 -3.85 60.37
N LEU A 7 1.15 -5.00 59.97
CA LEU A 7 2.14 -5.11 58.90
C LEU A 7 1.38 -5.09 57.54
N LEU A 8 1.51 -3.96 56.83
CA LEU A 8 0.92 -3.80 55.49
C LEU A 8 1.90 -4.39 54.44
N LEU A 9 1.59 -5.61 53.96
CA LEU A 9 2.33 -6.23 52.83
C LEU A 9 1.94 -5.50 51.53
N LEU A 10 2.83 -4.70 50.95
CA LEU A 10 2.75 -4.18 49.58
C LEU A 10 3.14 -5.29 48.61
N LEU A 11 2.15 -5.93 47.98
CA LEU A 11 2.37 -6.78 46.81
C LEU A 11 2.70 -5.89 45.59
N THR A 12 3.95 -5.74 45.29
CA THR A 12 4.42 -5.20 44.00
C THR A 12 4.27 -6.31 42.95
N GLY A 13 3.15 -6.30 42.25
CA GLY A 13 2.95 -7.16 41.08
C GLY A 13 3.91 -6.68 39.96
N ALA A 14 4.92 -7.47 39.66
CA ALA A 14 5.74 -7.27 38.47
C ALA A 14 4.86 -7.51 37.24
N VAL A 15 4.50 -6.44 36.53
CA VAL A 15 3.90 -6.54 35.19
C VAL A 15 4.99 -7.05 34.27
N SER A 16 5.00 -8.35 34.01
CA SER A 16 5.83 -8.95 32.97
C SER A 16 5.30 -8.48 31.62
N ALA A 17 6.01 -7.56 30.97
CA ALA A 17 5.71 -7.23 29.59
C ALA A 17 5.92 -8.49 28.74
N ALA A 18 4.84 -9.06 28.21
CA ALA A 18 4.92 -10.16 27.26
C ALA A 18 5.80 -9.73 26.08
N ALA A 19 6.71 -10.59 25.64
CA ALA A 19 7.51 -10.33 24.45
C ALA A 19 6.58 -10.05 23.26
N PRO A 20 6.88 -9.06 22.41
CA PRO A 20 6.06 -8.74 21.26
C PRO A 20 5.89 -9.99 20.39
N GLN A 21 4.65 -10.33 20.06
CA GLN A 21 4.33 -11.44 19.18
C GLN A 21 4.80 -11.09 17.75
N THR A 22 5.45 -12.04 17.11
CA THR A 22 5.98 -11.89 15.75
C THR A 22 5.39 -12.91 14.79
N GLN A 23 5.45 -12.61 13.51
CA GLN A 23 5.16 -13.51 12.40
C GLN A 23 6.28 -13.46 11.38
N THR A 24 6.35 -14.46 10.51
CA THR A 24 7.24 -14.45 9.34
C THR A 24 6.45 -14.03 8.11
N PHE A 25 7.08 -13.23 7.25
CA PHE A 25 6.48 -12.77 6.00
C PHE A 25 7.47 -12.99 4.84
N ALA A 26 7.02 -13.61 3.76
CA ALA A 26 7.78 -13.72 2.52
C ALA A 26 7.52 -12.45 1.68
N ASP A 27 8.56 -11.68 1.43
CA ASP A 27 8.46 -10.45 0.65
C ASP A 27 8.72 -10.66 -0.85
N ASP A 28 8.53 -9.61 -1.64
CA ASP A 28 8.65 -9.69 -3.10
C ASP A 28 10.11 -9.68 -3.60
N LEU A 29 11.09 -9.59 -2.71
CA LEU A 29 12.50 -9.88 -3.01
C LEU A 29 12.87 -11.35 -2.71
N GLY A 30 11.89 -12.20 -2.35
CA GLY A 30 12.10 -13.61 -2.02
C GLY A 30 12.72 -13.84 -0.64
N ARG A 31 12.72 -12.82 0.25
CA ARG A 31 13.25 -12.92 1.60
C ARG A 31 12.14 -13.31 2.58
N THR A 32 12.51 -14.01 3.63
CA THR A 32 11.63 -14.27 4.78
C THR A 32 12.01 -13.32 5.91
N VAL A 33 11.11 -12.41 6.27
CA VAL A 33 11.34 -11.36 7.27
C VAL A 33 10.50 -11.65 8.51
N THR A 34 11.11 -11.56 9.70
CA THR A 34 10.36 -11.59 10.97
C THR A 34 9.88 -10.20 11.31
N VAL A 35 8.57 -10.05 11.42
CA VAL A 35 7.89 -8.76 11.67
C VAL A 35 6.96 -8.86 12.88
N PRO A 36 6.59 -7.75 13.55
CA PRO A 36 5.54 -7.76 14.57
C PRO A 36 4.23 -8.33 14.01
N LEU A 37 3.50 -9.09 14.82
CA LEU A 37 2.18 -9.62 14.44
C LEU A 37 1.15 -8.48 14.27
N HIS A 38 1.28 -7.41 15.04
CA HIS A 38 0.43 -6.21 15.01
C HIS A 38 1.33 -4.98 15.07
N PRO A 39 1.95 -4.56 13.95
CA PRO A 39 2.82 -3.39 13.94
C PRO A 39 1.99 -2.12 14.26
N GLN A 40 2.55 -1.26 15.11
CA GLN A 40 1.91 -0.04 15.57
C GLN A 40 2.57 1.23 14.98
N ARG A 41 3.78 1.07 14.48
CA ARG A 41 4.61 2.20 14.03
C ARG A 41 5.17 1.92 12.64
N ILE A 42 4.26 1.91 11.66
CA ILE A 42 4.59 1.59 10.28
C ILE A 42 5.16 2.83 9.58
N VAL A 43 6.28 2.66 8.89
CA VAL A 43 6.79 3.64 7.92
C VAL A 43 6.56 3.10 6.51
N SER A 44 5.95 3.93 5.65
CA SER A 44 5.65 3.60 4.26
C SER A 44 6.55 4.35 3.29
N MET A 45 7.20 3.62 2.39
CA MET A 45 8.08 4.19 1.38
C MET A 45 7.38 4.49 0.04
N HIS A 46 6.05 4.32 -0.06
CA HIS A 46 5.31 4.65 -1.27
C HIS A 46 3.94 5.27 -0.95
N ASP A 47 3.76 6.54 -1.33
CA ASP A 47 2.60 7.37 -1.00
C ASP A 47 1.26 6.87 -1.59
N LEU A 48 1.28 6.24 -2.77
CA LEU A 48 0.07 5.79 -3.45
C LEU A 48 -0.25 4.32 -3.17
N ASP A 49 0.67 3.40 -3.53
CA ASP A 49 0.35 1.97 -3.57
C ASP A 49 0.61 1.23 -2.23
N ILE A 50 1.18 1.92 -1.23
CA ILE A 50 1.36 1.37 0.13
C ILE A 50 0.60 2.22 1.16
N THR A 51 0.78 3.54 1.17
CA THR A 51 0.18 4.42 2.18
C THR A 51 -1.34 4.46 2.10
N ILE A 52 -1.91 4.64 0.90
CA ILE A 52 -3.38 4.68 0.74
C ILE A 52 -4.02 3.36 1.19
N PRO A 53 -3.57 2.18 0.73
CA PRO A 53 -4.09 0.92 1.23
C PRO A 53 -3.98 0.75 2.76
N LEU A 54 -2.87 1.17 3.37
CA LEU A 54 -2.73 1.13 4.83
C LEU A 54 -3.78 2.00 5.55
N ILE A 55 -4.05 3.20 5.03
CA ILE A 55 -5.10 4.08 5.58
C ILE A 55 -6.47 3.41 5.45
N GLU A 56 -6.81 2.87 4.29
CA GLU A 56 -8.11 2.21 4.05
C GLU A 56 -8.29 0.93 4.89
N LEU A 57 -7.20 0.21 5.12
CA LEU A 57 -7.17 -0.97 6.00
C LEU A 57 -7.27 -0.62 7.49
N GLY A 58 -7.19 0.68 7.86
CA GLY A 58 -7.27 1.11 9.26
C GLY A 58 -5.96 0.95 10.03
N ALA A 59 -4.84 0.84 9.33
CA ALA A 59 -3.48 0.80 9.88
C ALA A 59 -2.62 1.94 9.29
N PRO A 60 -3.02 3.23 9.45
CA PRO A 60 -2.31 4.34 8.83
C PRO A 60 -0.84 4.36 9.27
N PRO A 61 0.10 4.65 8.36
CA PRO A 61 1.51 4.76 8.73
C PRO A 61 1.75 6.01 9.59
N ILE A 62 2.76 5.96 10.45
CA ILE A 62 3.19 7.13 11.24
C ILE A 62 4.07 8.08 10.45
N ALA A 63 4.64 7.61 9.35
CA ALA A 63 5.41 8.43 8.42
C ALA A 63 5.38 7.81 7.02
N SER A 64 5.42 8.66 6.00
CA SER A 64 5.30 8.24 4.61
C SER A 64 6.19 9.07 3.68
N HIS A 65 6.67 8.41 2.65
CA HIS A 65 7.10 9.07 1.42
C HIS A 65 5.96 9.95 0.87
N GLY A 66 6.30 11.04 0.21
CA GLY A 66 5.31 11.94 -0.38
C GLY A 66 5.86 12.75 -1.54
N ARG A 67 5.18 13.82 -1.83
CA ARG A 67 5.51 14.77 -2.89
C ARG A 67 5.62 16.17 -2.31
N THR A 68 6.33 17.05 -3.04
CA THR A 68 6.47 18.46 -2.67
C THR A 68 5.84 19.33 -3.76
N ARG A 69 5.02 20.30 -3.35
CA ARG A 69 4.44 21.30 -4.24
C ARG A 69 5.44 22.42 -4.52
N PRO A 70 5.21 23.26 -5.54
CA PRO A 70 6.09 24.41 -5.84
C PRO A 70 6.24 25.41 -4.67
N ASP A 71 5.25 25.47 -3.77
CA ASP A 71 5.26 26.32 -2.57
C ASP A 71 6.05 25.72 -1.38
N GLY A 72 6.64 24.52 -1.58
CA GLY A 72 7.38 23.80 -0.57
C GLY A 72 6.52 22.93 0.37
N SER A 73 5.20 22.98 0.30
CA SER A 73 4.33 22.11 1.08
C SER A 73 4.38 20.66 0.58
N HIS A 74 4.13 19.71 1.49
CA HIS A 74 4.15 18.29 1.18
C HIS A 74 2.75 17.72 1.07
N TYR A 75 2.59 16.67 0.27
CA TYR A 75 1.31 15.99 0.10
C TYR A 75 1.47 14.50 -0.23
N LEU A 76 0.45 13.72 0.11
CA LEU A 76 0.27 12.34 -0.31
C LEU A 76 -0.50 12.31 -1.63
N ARG A 77 0.12 11.77 -2.69
CA ARG A 77 -0.46 11.75 -4.04
C ARG A 77 -1.83 11.06 -4.03
N SER A 78 -2.88 11.76 -4.44
CA SER A 78 -4.26 11.30 -4.51
C SER A 78 -4.91 10.89 -3.17
N SER A 79 -4.22 10.94 -2.05
CA SER A 79 -4.73 10.43 -0.78
C SER A 79 -5.88 11.29 -0.24
N ALA A 80 -5.76 12.62 -0.28
CA ALA A 80 -6.82 13.51 0.15
C ALA A 80 -8.14 13.26 -0.60
N GLN A 81 -8.08 12.99 -1.92
CA GLN A 81 -9.25 12.70 -2.75
C GLN A 81 -9.86 11.32 -2.47
N LEU A 82 -9.02 10.31 -2.19
CA LEU A 82 -9.46 8.92 -2.03
C LEU A 82 -9.86 8.59 -0.59
N THR A 83 -9.16 9.15 0.39
CA THR A 83 -9.30 8.79 1.81
C THR A 83 -9.66 9.97 2.71
N GLY A 84 -9.55 11.20 2.21
CA GLY A 84 -9.67 12.42 3.02
C GLY A 84 -8.43 12.74 3.86
N VAL A 85 -7.34 11.96 3.74
CA VAL A 85 -6.13 12.08 4.57
C VAL A 85 -4.96 12.64 3.77
N ASP A 86 -4.26 13.62 4.34
CA ASP A 86 -2.98 14.14 3.82
C ASP A 86 -2.05 14.52 5.00
N PHE A 87 -0.85 14.99 4.75
CA PHE A 87 0.09 15.40 5.79
C PHE A 87 -0.42 16.58 6.65
N ASP A 88 -1.19 17.49 6.07
CA ASP A 88 -1.69 18.70 6.74
C ASP A 88 -2.88 18.44 7.68
N ASN A 89 -3.53 17.29 7.57
CA ASN A 89 -4.71 16.94 8.36
C ASN A 89 -4.58 15.59 9.09
N SER A 90 -3.36 15.07 9.23
CA SER A 90 -3.07 13.81 9.91
C SER A 90 -1.76 13.87 10.69
N ASP A 91 -1.49 12.84 11.51
CA ASP A 91 -0.23 12.67 12.23
C ASP A 91 0.86 11.99 11.38
N ILE A 92 0.61 11.72 10.10
CA ILE A 92 1.57 11.10 9.20
C ILE A 92 2.69 12.09 8.89
N ARG A 93 3.93 11.73 9.21
CA ARG A 93 5.10 12.58 8.95
C ARG A 93 5.67 12.35 7.56
N PHE A 94 6.09 13.42 6.92
CA PHE A 94 6.83 13.36 5.66
C PHE A 94 8.28 12.91 5.89
N ILE A 95 8.78 11.97 5.07
CA ILE A 95 10.14 11.42 5.15
C ILE A 95 10.94 11.55 3.86
N GLY A 96 10.51 12.39 2.94
CA GLY A 96 11.19 12.62 1.67
C GLY A 96 10.36 12.30 0.44
N THR A 97 10.94 12.59 -0.70
CA THR A 97 10.41 12.29 -2.04
C THR A 97 11.15 11.09 -2.66
N ALA A 98 11.78 11.23 -3.82
CA ALA A 98 12.65 10.20 -4.39
C ALA A 98 13.82 9.89 -3.45
N ASP A 99 14.41 10.92 -2.86
CA ASP A 99 15.43 10.81 -1.83
C ASP A 99 14.75 10.76 -0.46
N ILE A 100 14.97 9.66 0.25
CA ILE A 100 14.40 9.40 1.57
C ILE A 100 15.36 9.93 2.64
N ASP A 101 14.82 10.68 3.58
CA ASP A 101 15.53 11.12 4.78
C ASP A 101 15.58 9.99 5.81
N LEU A 102 16.70 9.26 5.86
CA LEU A 102 16.91 8.15 6.80
C LEU A 102 16.92 8.60 8.26
N GLU A 103 17.30 9.84 8.55
CA GLU A 103 17.25 10.39 9.92
C GLU A 103 15.80 10.59 10.35
N ALA A 104 14.95 11.12 9.46
CA ALA A 104 13.51 11.24 9.70
C ALA A 104 12.85 9.87 9.89
N VAL A 105 13.25 8.85 9.11
CA VAL A 105 12.79 7.47 9.28
C VAL A 105 13.17 6.93 10.65
N ALA A 106 14.45 7.07 11.05
CA ALA A 106 14.91 6.61 12.35
C ALA A 106 14.25 7.37 13.52
N ALA A 107 14.08 8.69 13.38
CA ALA A 107 13.38 9.53 14.37
C ALA A 107 11.90 9.17 14.53
N ALA A 108 11.29 8.56 13.51
CA ALA A 108 9.95 7.99 13.59
C ALA A 108 9.89 6.76 14.50
N ARG A 109 11.00 6.10 14.81
CA ARG A 109 11.09 4.87 15.61
C ARG A 109 10.07 3.81 15.17
N PRO A 110 10.14 3.37 13.89
CA PRO A 110 9.23 2.35 13.36
C PRO A 110 9.44 1.00 14.05
N ASP A 111 8.40 0.19 14.06
CA ASP A 111 8.47 -1.25 14.33
C ASP A 111 8.33 -2.10 13.06
N LEU A 112 7.93 -1.46 11.94
CA LEU A 112 7.89 -2.02 10.60
C LEU A 112 8.14 -0.95 9.55
N ILE A 113 8.99 -1.24 8.57
CA ILE A 113 9.17 -0.43 7.36
C ILE A 113 8.64 -1.24 6.17
N ILE A 114 7.80 -0.62 5.34
CA ILE A 114 7.33 -1.22 4.10
C ILE A 114 7.88 -0.40 2.94
N THR A 115 8.75 -1.02 2.15
CA THR A 115 9.42 -0.42 0.99
C THR A 115 8.97 -1.07 -0.32
N GLU A 116 9.57 -0.66 -1.42
CA GLU A 116 9.39 -1.21 -2.76
C GLU A 116 10.76 -1.45 -3.44
N PRO A 117 10.87 -2.36 -4.42
CA PRO A 117 12.17 -2.72 -5.01
C PRO A 117 12.88 -1.58 -5.75
N SER A 118 12.13 -0.59 -6.26
CA SER A 118 12.69 0.51 -7.06
C SER A 118 13.23 1.68 -6.23
N ARG A 119 13.19 1.62 -4.89
CA ARG A 119 13.73 2.68 -4.04
C ARG A 119 15.25 2.75 -4.10
N HIS A 120 15.79 3.98 -4.13
CA HIS A 120 17.24 4.20 -4.10
C HIS A 120 17.85 3.81 -2.75
N VAL A 121 17.09 3.92 -1.66
CA VAL A 121 17.51 3.43 -0.34
C VAL A 121 17.45 1.92 -0.31
N SER A 122 18.58 1.28 0.01
CA SER A 122 18.66 -0.17 0.05
C SER A 122 17.93 -0.74 1.28
N VAL A 123 17.44 -1.96 1.14
CA VAL A 123 16.77 -2.67 2.24
C VAL A 123 17.71 -2.85 3.43
N GLU A 124 18.99 -3.12 3.19
CA GLU A 124 20.01 -3.30 4.24
C GLU A 124 20.23 -2.01 5.06
N GLN A 125 20.02 -0.83 4.46
CA GLN A 125 20.08 0.43 5.18
C GLN A 125 18.85 0.60 6.08
N LEU A 126 17.67 0.26 5.58
CA LEU A 126 16.41 0.32 6.32
C LEU A 126 16.34 -0.70 7.46
N GLU A 127 16.87 -1.91 7.25
CA GLU A 127 16.92 -2.97 8.28
C GLU A 127 17.78 -2.61 9.50
N LYS A 128 18.69 -1.64 9.38
CA LYS A 128 19.42 -1.09 10.54
C LYS A 128 18.50 -0.27 11.45
N ILE A 129 17.34 0.14 10.97
CA ILE A 129 16.37 0.95 11.71
C ILE A 129 15.25 0.06 12.27
N ALA A 130 14.64 -0.77 11.42
CA ALA A 130 13.56 -1.68 11.81
C ALA A 130 13.40 -2.83 10.81
N PRO A 131 12.67 -3.90 11.16
CA PRO A 131 12.27 -4.94 10.22
C PRO A 131 11.68 -4.32 8.95
N THR A 132 12.21 -4.70 7.78
CA THR A 132 11.85 -4.09 6.50
C THR A 132 11.35 -5.14 5.51
N VAL A 133 10.15 -4.91 4.98
CA VAL A 133 9.48 -5.74 3.98
C VAL A 133 9.41 -4.98 2.66
N SER A 134 9.74 -5.62 1.55
CA SER A 134 9.59 -5.07 0.20
C SER A 134 8.33 -5.61 -0.47
N ILE A 135 7.47 -4.70 -0.98
CA ILE A 135 6.27 -5.04 -1.76
C ILE A 135 6.41 -4.43 -3.15
N ASP A 136 6.38 -5.27 -4.18
CA ASP A 136 6.46 -4.84 -5.57
C ASP A 136 5.06 -4.48 -6.09
N HIS A 137 4.75 -3.20 -6.08
CA HIS A 137 3.48 -2.67 -6.58
C HIS A 137 3.37 -2.66 -8.11
N LEU A 138 4.48 -2.88 -8.83
CA LEU A 138 4.49 -2.93 -10.29
C LEU A 138 4.18 -4.33 -10.84
N GLN A 139 4.47 -5.38 -10.08
CA GLN A 139 4.22 -6.76 -10.48
C GLN A 139 2.96 -7.36 -9.84
N GLY A 140 2.47 -6.76 -8.76
CA GLY A 140 1.24 -7.19 -8.08
C GLY A 140 0.00 -6.43 -8.56
N SER A 141 -1.15 -7.09 -8.52
CA SER A 141 -2.43 -6.41 -8.65
C SER A 141 -2.79 -5.66 -7.37
N ALA A 142 -3.60 -4.60 -7.46
CA ALA A 142 -4.05 -3.86 -6.27
C ALA A 142 -4.66 -4.80 -5.19
N PRO A 143 -5.54 -5.78 -5.50
CA PRO A 143 -6.03 -6.72 -4.49
C PRO A 143 -4.94 -7.55 -3.80
N GLU A 144 -3.85 -7.88 -4.49
CA GLU A 144 -2.72 -8.61 -3.89
C GLU A 144 -1.94 -7.74 -2.92
N ILE A 145 -1.71 -6.47 -3.25
CA ILE A 145 -1.08 -5.51 -2.36
C ILE A 145 -1.91 -5.35 -1.09
N TYR A 146 -3.23 -5.17 -1.21
CA TYR A 146 -4.12 -5.07 -0.05
C TYR A 146 -4.08 -6.34 0.82
N ARG A 147 -4.06 -7.54 0.22
CA ARG A 147 -3.95 -8.80 0.98
C ARG A 147 -2.63 -8.92 1.72
N LYS A 148 -1.51 -8.58 1.09
CA LYS A 148 -0.18 -8.56 1.71
C LYS A 148 -0.13 -7.57 2.88
N LEU A 149 -0.63 -6.35 2.68
CA LEU A 149 -0.68 -5.32 3.71
C LEU A 149 -1.61 -5.72 4.87
N ALA A 150 -2.78 -6.29 4.57
CA ALA A 150 -3.69 -6.77 5.62
C ALA A 150 -3.06 -7.92 6.43
N GLN A 151 -2.32 -8.83 5.79
CA GLN A 151 -1.58 -9.87 6.49
C GLN A 151 -0.51 -9.26 7.40
N LEU A 152 0.28 -8.31 6.91
CA LEU A 152 1.34 -7.65 7.67
C LEU A 152 0.81 -6.88 8.89
N THR A 153 -0.39 -6.31 8.78
CA THR A 153 -0.97 -5.42 9.80
C THR A 153 -2.04 -6.08 10.66
N GLY A 154 -2.42 -7.34 10.37
CA GLY A 154 -3.49 -8.03 11.09
C GLY A 154 -4.90 -7.47 10.78
N THR A 155 -5.09 -6.81 9.64
CA THR A 155 -6.34 -6.11 9.28
C THR A 155 -7.22 -6.86 8.29
N GLN A 156 -7.12 -8.19 8.21
CA GLN A 156 -7.94 -9.03 7.32
C GLN A 156 -9.45 -8.81 7.49
N PRO A 157 -10.01 -8.58 8.69
CA PRO A 157 -11.44 -8.27 8.82
C PRO A 157 -11.84 -6.98 8.09
N ARG A 158 -10.98 -5.97 8.10
CA ARG A 158 -11.21 -4.72 7.36
C ARG A 158 -11.12 -4.94 5.85
N LEU A 159 -10.13 -5.71 5.40
CA LEU A 159 -10.00 -6.11 3.99
C LEU A 159 -11.28 -6.76 3.48
N ALA A 160 -11.86 -7.71 4.22
CA ALA A 160 -13.10 -8.37 3.82
C ALA A 160 -14.29 -7.40 3.67
N ILE A 161 -14.31 -6.29 4.40
CA ILE A 161 -15.31 -5.22 4.23
C ILE A 161 -15.07 -4.48 2.91
N LEU A 162 -13.81 -4.12 2.61
CA LEU A 162 -13.44 -3.41 1.37
C LEU A 162 -13.73 -4.27 0.14
N GLU A 163 -13.40 -5.56 0.18
CA GLU A 163 -13.67 -6.50 -0.92
C GLU A 163 -15.17 -6.64 -1.19
N ARG A 164 -16.00 -6.77 -0.14
CA ARG A 164 -17.47 -6.80 -0.33
C ARG A 164 -18.00 -5.52 -0.94
N ARG A 165 -17.53 -4.35 -0.48
CA ARG A 165 -17.90 -3.07 -1.06
C ARG A 165 -17.52 -3.00 -2.53
N TYR A 166 -16.32 -3.43 -2.88
CA TYR A 166 -15.84 -3.49 -4.25
C TYR A 166 -16.75 -4.36 -5.14
N GLN A 167 -17.07 -5.58 -4.69
CA GLN A 167 -17.94 -6.49 -5.43
C GLN A 167 -19.35 -5.93 -5.63
N GLU A 168 -19.89 -5.24 -4.63
CA GLU A 168 -21.20 -4.58 -4.77
C GLU A 168 -21.14 -3.44 -5.79
N GLN A 169 -20.08 -2.64 -5.82
CA GLN A 169 -19.89 -1.59 -6.81
C GLN A 169 -19.74 -2.15 -8.23
N ILE A 170 -19.00 -3.25 -8.41
CA ILE A 170 -18.91 -3.95 -9.71
C ILE A 170 -20.28 -4.46 -10.16
N LYS A 171 -21.07 -5.02 -9.24
CA LYS A 171 -22.44 -5.46 -9.54
C LYS A 171 -23.34 -4.29 -9.98
N GLN A 172 -23.25 -3.16 -9.29
CA GLN A 172 -23.99 -1.94 -9.66
C GLN A 172 -23.57 -1.43 -11.03
N LEU A 173 -22.27 -1.38 -11.33
CA LEU A 173 -21.75 -0.99 -12.64
C LEU A 173 -22.31 -1.92 -13.75
N LYS A 174 -22.31 -3.22 -13.55
CA LYS A 174 -22.90 -4.19 -14.50
C LYS A 174 -24.41 -4.00 -14.71
N ALA A 175 -25.12 -3.53 -13.70
CA ALA A 175 -26.55 -3.24 -13.81
C ALA A 175 -26.85 -1.92 -14.56
N MET A 176 -25.92 -0.96 -14.50
CA MET A 176 -26.08 0.36 -15.15
C MET A 176 -25.73 0.32 -16.64
N VAL A 177 -24.74 -0.47 -17.00
CA VAL A 177 -24.27 -0.63 -18.38
C VAL A 177 -24.12 -2.10 -18.71
N ASN A 178 -24.21 -2.48 -20.00
CA ASN A 178 -23.84 -3.82 -20.45
C ASN A 178 -22.38 -3.80 -20.91
N PRO A 179 -21.41 -4.11 -20.04
CA PRO A 179 -19.99 -3.93 -20.34
C PRO A 179 -19.54 -4.76 -21.56
N SER A 180 -20.14 -5.93 -21.78
CA SER A 180 -19.79 -6.81 -22.89
C SER A 180 -20.07 -6.22 -24.28
N GLN A 181 -20.84 -5.13 -24.37
CA GLN A 181 -21.09 -4.42 -25.61
C GLN A 181 -19.99 -3.42 -25.98
N TYR A 182 -19.10 -3.11 -25.03
CA TYR A 182 -18.05 -2.10 -25.22
C TYR A 182 -16.68 -2.77 -25.26
N SER A 183 -15.86 -2.34 -26.23
CA SER A 183 -14.42 -2.57 -26.23
C SER A 183 -13.75 -1.37 -25.57
N VAL A 184 -12.74 -1.62 -24.73
CA VAL A 184 -12.05 -0.56 -23.98
C VAL A 184 -10.55 -0.77 -24.07
N SER A 185 -9.82 0.35 -24.13
CA SER A 185 -8.36 0.35 -24.13
C SER A 185 -7.84 1.28 -23.06
N VAL A 186 -6.89 0.80 -22.24
CA VAL A 186 -6.20 1.64 -21.25
C VAL A 186 -4.86 2.05 -21.83
N ILE A 187 -4.77 3.33 -22.19
CA ILE A 187 -3.60 3.90 -22.85
C ILE A 187 -3.03 5.09 -22.06
N GLN A 188 -1.74 5.30 -22.17
CA GLN A 188 -1.04 6.41 -21.54
C GLN A 188 -0.06 7.05 -22.52
N ALA A 189 -0.10 8.38 -22.67
CA ALA A 189 0.96 9.10 -23.35
C ALA A 189 2.20 9.17 -22.44
N ASN A 190 3.34 8.73 -22.95
CA ASN A 190 4.59 8.71 -22.21
C ASN A 190 5.77 9.01 -23.11
N ASN A 191 6.44 10.16 -22.89
CA ASN A 191 7.65 10.57 -23.62
C ASN A 191 7.53 10.43 -25.15
N GLY A 192 6.42 10.90 -25.73
CA GLY A 192 6.19 10.87 -27.18
C GLY A 192 5.78 9.50 -27.74
N LYS A 193 5.55 8.51 -26.88
CA LYS A 193 5.03 7.19 -27.22
C LYS A 193 3.62 7.00 -26.64
N VAL A 194 2.91 6.01 -27.16
CA VAL A 194 1.66 5.52 -26.56
C VAL A 194 1.95 4.18 -25.90
N THR A 195 1.81 4.15 -24.60
CA THR A 195 1.93 2.92 -23.80
C THR A 195 0.54 2.31 -23.61
N VAL A 196 0.41 1.03 -23.90
CA VAL A 196 -0.81 0.25 -23.78
C VAL A 196 -0.64 -0.76 -22.65
N HIS A 197 -1.62 -0.86 -21.78
CA HIS A 197 -1.57 -1.70 -20.61
C HIS A 197 -2.57 -2.86 -20.70
N HIS A 198 -2.17 -4.05 -20.27
CA HIS A 198 -3.10 -5.16 -20.04
C HIS A 198 -4.10 -4.81 -18.94
N SER A 199 -3.58 -4.36 -17.79
CA SER A 199 -4.38 -3.87 -16.67
C SER A 199 -3.60 -2.76 -15.98
N TYR A 200 -4.03 -1.51 -16.15
CA TYR A 200 -3.37 -0.37 -15.52
C TYR A 200 -3.88 -0.18 -14.10
N HIS A 201 -3.13 -0.68 -13.11
CA HIS A 201 -3.47 -0.57 -11.69
C HIS A 201 -4.95 -0.93 -11.40
N ALA A 202 -5.62 -0.13 -10.55
CA ALA A 202 -7.00 -0.33 -10.19
C ALA A 202 -7.98 -0.15 -11.37
N LEU A 203 -7.71 0.77 -12.30
CA LEU A 203 -8.62 1.06 -13.43
C LEU A 203 -8.80 -0.16 -14.33
N GLY A 204 -7.70 -0.75 -14.81
CA GLY A 204 -7.78 -1.92 -15.68
C GLY A 204 -8.44 -3.10 -14.98
N ARG A 205 -8.18 -3.28 -13.68
CA ARG A 205 -8.83 -4.32 -12.90
C ARG A 205 -10.34 -4.13 -12.82
N VAL A 206 -10.82 -2.92 -12.53
CA VAL A 206 -12.26 -2.59 -12.50
C VAL A 206 -12.93 -2.90 -13.84
N LEU A 207 -12.30 -2.52 -14.95
CA LEU A 207 -12.83 -2.76 -16.29
C LEU A 207 -12.93 -4.26 -16.59
N ARG A 208 -11.93 -5.06 -16.22
CA ARG A 208 -11.94 -6.53 -16.41
C ARG A 208 -12.97 -7.20 -15.51
N ASP A 209 -13.02 -6.87 -14.24
CA ASP A 209 -13.98 -7.44 -13.28
C ASP A 209 -15.44 -7.04 -13.63
N ALA A 210 -15.63 -5.87 -14.22
CA ALA A 210 -16.93 -5.46 -14.77
C ALA A 210 -17.32 -6.23 -16.05
N GLY A 211 -16.37 -6.85 -16.75
CA GLY A 211 -16.61 -7.65 -17.93
C GLY A 211 -16.64 -6.85 -19.25
N PHE A 212 -15.91 -5.73 -19.30
CA PHE A 212 -15.63 -5.06 -20.57
C PHE A 212 -14.75 -5.96 -21.47
N ARG A 213 -14.89 -5.80 -22.78
CA ARG A 213 -14.02 -6.44 -23.76
C ARG A 213 -12.78 -5.58 -23.98
N PHE A 214 -11.71 -6.23 -24.36
CA PHE A 214 -10.46 -5.57 -24.74
C PHE A 214 -10.06 -5.97 -26.16
N PRO A 215 -9.44 -5.09 -26.94
CA PRO A 215 -8.91 -5.42 -28.26
C PRO A 215 -7.92 -6.59 -28.19
N PRO A 216 -7.79 -7.39 -29.29
CA PRO A 216 -6.87 -8.53 -29.33
C PRO A 216 -5.41 -8.16 -29.03
N LEU A 217 -4.99 -6.95 -29.37
CA LEU A 217 -3.65 -6.46 -29.05
C LEU A 217 -3.43 -6.42 -27.53
N ILE A 218 -4.41 -5.91 -26.79
CA ILE A 218 -4.34 -5.81 -25.32
C ILE A 218 -4.40 -7.20 -24.66
N GLU A 219 -5.24 -8.09 -25.18
CA GLU A 219 -5.35 -9.46 -24.63
C GLU A 219 -4.07 -10.30 -24.81
N ARG A 220 -3.21 -9.94 -25.76
CA ARG A 220 -1.89 -10.58 -25.93
C ARG A 220 -0.82 -10.06 -24.96
N ILE A 221 -1.04 -8.93 -24.28
CA ILE A 221 -0.12 -8.41 -23.29
C ILE A 221 -0.26 -9.25 -22.02
N PRO A 222 0.82 -9.80 -21.45
CA PRO A 222 0.74 -10.54 -20.19
C PRO A 222 0.17 -9.68 -19.04
N ASP A 223 -0.53 -10.32 -18.11
CA ASP A 223 -1.11 -9.59 -16.96
C ASP A 223 -0.05 -8.80 -16.19
N GLY A 224 -0.42 -7.60 -15.80
CA GLY A 224 0.48 -6.66 -15.12
C GLY A 224 1.51 -5.98 -16.04
N GLN A 225 1.61 -6.37 -17.33
CA GLN A 225 2.57 -5.81 -18.27
C GLN A 225 1.98 -4.72 -19.17
N ARG A 226 2.87 -4.07 -19.91
CA ARG A 226 2.56 -3.02 -20.88
C ARG A 226 3.50 -3.09 -22.07
N ILE A 227 3.06 -2.54 -23.20
CA ILE A 227 3.87 -2.36 -24.40
C ILE A 227 3.78 -0.92 -24.88
N ASP A 228 4.82 -0.46 -25.56
CA ASP A 228 4.75 0.79 -26.32
C ASP A 228 4.30 0.45 -27.75
N VAL A 229 3.35 1.21 -28.25
CA VAL A 229 2.83 1.06 -29.62
C VAL A 229 3.16 2.29 -30.47
N SER A 230 3.31 2.05 -31.77
CA SER A 230 3.48 3.11 -32.76
C SER A 230 2.12 3.69 -33.19
N ALA A 231 2.16 4.82 -33.92
CA ALA A 231 0.95 5.46 -34.45
C ALA A 231 0.20 4.53 -35.42
N GLU A 232 0.91 3.68 -36.17
CA GLU A 232 0.35 2.74 -37.12
C GLU A 232 -0.46 1.61 -36.44
N GLN A 233 -0.16 1.33 -35.17
CA GLN A 233 -0.85 0.29 -34.37
C GLN A 233 -2.07 0.83 -33.61
N LEU A 234 -2.27 2.15 -33.55
CA LEU A 234 -3.44 2.73 -32.85
C LEU A 234 -4.79 2.19 -33.33
N PRO A 235 -5.02 1.92 -34.63
CA PRO A 235 -6.25 1.31 -35.08
C PRO A 235 -6.53 -0.10 -34.51
N GLU A 236 -5.50 -0.80 -34.00
CA GLU A 236 -5.66 -2.12 -33.34
C GLU A 236 -6.20 -2.01 -31.90
N LEU A 237 -6.33 -0.76 -31.39
CA LEU A 237 -6.84 -0.46 -30.04
C LEU A 237 -8.34 -0.11 -30.00
N ASP A 238 -9.03 -0.21 -31.12
CA ASP A 238 -10.46 0.10 -31.24
C ASP A 238 -11.35 -1.16 -31.15
#